data_295b7e0efc61db1495aa6dfbf6eba8fa
#
_entry.id   295b7e0efc61db1495aa6dfbf6eba8fa
#
_cell.length_a   1.000
_cell.length_b   1.000
_cell.length_c   1.000
_cell.angle_alpha   90.00
_cell.angle_beta   90.00
_cell.angle_gamma   90.00
#
_symmetry.space_group_name_H-M   'P 1'
#
loop_
_entity.id
_entity.type
_entity.pdbx_description
1 polymer ?
#
loop_
_entity_poly.entity_id
_entity_poly.type
_entity_poly.pdbx_seq_one_letter_code
_entity_poly.pdbx_strand_id
1 'polypeptide(L)'
;SLSSSAHSLSGILWDDIHFKNSPYDKWMAYGQSKTASSLIAIEFHRRMIDKGVSGYSVHPGGIITPLQRHLQKEEMIALGWMDEDGSPSEMAKNFFKTTSQGASTSLWCATSPSLNDIGGVFCEDCDIAKRKNEVDESLQRYFGVADWAVDTGEASKLWEITEKMLVS
;
A
#
# COMPACT_ATOMS: atom_id res chain seq x y z
N SER A 1 -1.70 9.11 -1.74
CA SER A 1 -0.51 8.39 -1.24
C SER A 1 -0.41 7.01 -1.87
N LEU A 2 0.81 6.59 -2.25
CA LEU A 2 1.02 5.28 -2.86
C LEU A 2 1.35 4.23 -1.80
N SER A 3 0.40 3.33 -1.55
CA SER A 3 0.55 2.12 -0.76
C SER A 3 0.86 0.90 -1.65
N SER A 4 0.61 -0.31 -1.16
CA SER A 4 0.85 -1.59 -1.84
C SER A 4 0.05 -2.69 -1.13
N SER A 5 -0.21 -3.81 -1.80
CA SER A 5 -0.68 -5.04 -1.12
C SER A 5 0.28 -5.49 0.00
N ALA A 6 1.54 -5.07 -0.05
CA ALA A 6 2.53 -5.32 0.99
C ALA A 6 2.19 -4.70 2.37
N HIS A 7 1.24 -3.75 2.47
CA HIS A 7 0.73 -3.27 3.75
C HIS A 7 0.19 -4.41 4.64
N SER A 8 -0.19 -5.52 4.01
CA SER A 8 -0.66 -6.73 4.72
C SER A 8 0.44 -7.50 5.46
N LEU A 9 1.72 -7.20 5.17
CA LEU A 9 2.86 -7.87 5.81
C LEU A 9 3.12 -7.33 7.22
N SER A 10 2.78 -6.07 7.49
CA SER A 10 3.03 -5.44 8.79
C SER A 10 2.12 -4.24 9.04
N GLY A 11 1.58 -4.14 10.25
CA GLY A 11 1.13 -2.88 10.83
C GLY A 11 2.31 -1.97 11.18
N ILE A 12 2.06 -0.93 11.98
CA ILE A 12 3.13 -0.09 12.53
C ILE A 12 3.74 -0.79 13.74
N LEU A 13 5.05 -0.95 13.74
CA LEU A 13 5.82 -1.55 14.84
C LEU A 13 6.09 -0.48 15.91
N TRP A 14 5.08 -0.16 16.70
CA TRP A 14 5.10 0.98 17.63
C TRP A 14 6.27 0.99 18.60
N ASP A 15 6.70 -0.19 19.03
CA ASP A 15 7.80 -0.33 20.00
C ASP A 15 9.18 -0.18 19.37
N ASP A 16 9.27 -0.33 18.02
CA ASP A 16 10.54 -0.25 17.29
C ASP A 16 10.36 0.16 15.82
N ILE A 17 9.71 1.30 15.58
CA ILE A 17 9.40 1.83 14.23
C ILE A 17 10.65 1.87 13.32
N HIS A 18 11.83 2.07 13.91
CA HIS A 18 13.09 2.27 13.20
C HIS A 18 14.01 1.05 13.22
N PHE A 19 13.56 -0.11 13.67
CA PHE A 19 14.37 -1.32 13.78
C PHE A 19 15.69 -1.09 14.55
N LYS A 20 15.64 -0.33 15.66
CA LYS A 20 16.82 -0.06 16.49
C LYS A 20 17.14 -1.20 17.45
N ASN A 21 16.13 -1.97 17.86
CA ASN A 21 16.22 -3.01 18.88
C ASN A 21 16.01 -4.41 18.30
N SER A 22 15.44 -4.53 17.12
CA SER A 22 15.18 -5.79 16.41
C SER A 22 16.00 -5.89 15.12
N PRO A 23 16.32 -7.11 14.64
CA PRO A 23 16.94 -7.30 13.34
C PRO A 23 16.09 -6.66 12.23
N TYR A 24 16.76 -5.98 11.30
CA TYR A 24 16.08 -5.39 10.15
C TYR A 24 15.60 -6.49 9.19
N ASP A 25 14.29 -6.52 8.95
CA ASP A 25 13.67 -7.32 7.90
C ASP A 25 13.10 -6.40 6.83
N LYS A 26 13.58 -6.54 5.60
CA LYS A 26 13.20 -5.65 4.49
C LYS A 26 11.73 -5.75 4.12
N TRP A 27 11.11 -6.93 4.25
CA TRP A 27 9.70 -7.10 3.91
C TRP A 27 8.78 -6.55 4.97
N MET A 28 9.13 -6.73 6.25
CA MET A 28 8.44 -6.10 7.37
C MET A 28 8.57 -4.57 7.29
N ALA A 29 9.76 -4.06 7.03
CA ALA A 29 10.00 -2.62 6.88
C ALA A 29 9.21 -2.04 5.69
N TYR A 30 9.18 -2.75 4.55
CA TYR A 30 8.39 -2.37 3.40
C TYR A 30 6.88 -2.39 3.71
N GLY A 31 6.39 -3.45 4.34
CA GLY A 31 4.99 -3.58 4.78
C GLY A 31 4.58 -2.43 5.71
N GLN A 32 5.38 -2.17 6.76
CA GLN A 32 5.19 -1.05 7.67
C GLN A 32 5.12 0.29 6.93
N SER A 33 6.04 0.53 5.98
CA SER A 33 6.05 1.77 5.21
C SER A 33 4.80 1.97 4.37
N LYS A 34 4.21 0.87 3.84
CA LYS A 34 3.00 0.91 3.03
C LYS A 34 1.73 1.02 3.88
N THR A 35 1.73 0.45 5.08
CA THR A 35 0.72 0.74 6.10
C THR A 35 0.78 2.21 6.52
N ALA A 36 1.97 2.76 6.80
CA ALA A 36 2.13 4.17 7.13
C ALA A 36 1.63 5.09 6.01
N SER A 37 1.92 4.77 4.75
CA SER A 37 1.40 5.52 3.59
C SER A 37 -0.13 5.55 3.54
N SER A 38 -0.78 4.46 3.94
CA SER A 38 -2.24 4.39 4.02
C SER A 38 -2.77 5.25 5.17
N LEU A 39 -2.26 5.05 6.37
CA LEU A 39 -2.71 5.76 7.57
C LEU A 39 -2.53 7.29 7.46
N ILE A 40 -1.41 7.73 6.88
CA ILE A 40 -1.18 9.17 6.62
C ILE A 40 -2.22 9.76 5.65
N ALA A 41 -2.61 9.02 4.61
CA ALA A 41 -3.65 9.50 3.69
C ALA A 41 -5.01 9.65 4.37
N ILE A 42 -5.35 8.72 5.27
CA ILE A 42 -6.60 8.73 6.04
C ILE A 42 -6.63 9.93 6.99
N GLU A 43 -5.58 10.12 7.79
CA GLU A 43 -5.52 11.23 8.73
C GLU A 43 -5.42 12.58 8.02
N PHE A 44 -4.70 12.65 6.89
CA PHE A 44 -4.68 13.82 6.03
C PHE A 44 -6.08 14.19 5.55
N HIS A 45 -6.84 13.22 5.04
CA HIS A 45 -8.24 13.46 4.64
C HIS A 45 -9.06 14.03 5.80
N ARG A 46 -9.02 13.38 6.96
CA ARG A 46 -9.77 13.80 8.16
C ARG A 46 -9.45 15.25 8.56
N ARG A 47 -8.20 15.68 8.42
CA ARG A 47 -7.76 17.04 8.77
C ARG A 47 -8.08 18.10 7.72
N MET A 48 -8.28 17.67 6.48
CA MET A 48 -8.35 18.57 5.34
C MET A 48 -9.71 18.61 4.66
N ILE A 49 -10.65 17.75 5.05
CA ILE A 49 -11.97 17.65 4.39
C ILE A 49 -12.76 18.98 4.48
N ASP A 50 -12.71 19.66 5.60
CA ASP A 50 -13.35 20.97 5.78
C ASP A 50 -12.77 22.08 4.87
N LYS A 51 -11.59 21.83 4.29
CA LYS A 51 -10.94 22.71 3.31
C LYS A 51 -11.18 22.26 1.86
N GLY A 52 -12.05 21.27 1.66
CA GLY A 52 -12.37 20.74 0.34
C GLY A 52 -11.25 19.88 -0.25
N VAL A 53 -10.36 19.31 0.59
CA VAL A 53 -9.25 18.46 0.12
C VAL A 53 -9.44 17.04 0.61
N SER A 54 -9.47 16.08 -0.31
CA SER A 54 -9.58 14.65 -0.01
C SER A 54 -8.22 13.95 -0.10
N GLY A 55 -8.02 12.95 0.77
CA GLY A 55 -6.86 12.08 0.76
C GLY A 55 -7.25 10.64 0.42
N TYR A 56 -6.43 9.98 -0.39
CA TYR A 56 -6.61 8.58 -0.78
C TYR A 56 -5.31 7.81 -0.63
N SER A 57 -5.43 6.55 -0.20
CA SER A 57 -4.34 5.57 -0.28
C SER A 57 -4.57 4.68 -1.51
N VAL A 58 -3.53 4.46 -2.31
CA VAL A 58 -3.65 3.76 -3.60
C VAL A 58 -2.70 2.58 -3.66
N HIS A 59 -3.24 1.40 -3.95
CA HIS A 59 -2.47 0.26 -4.44
C HIS A 59 -2.51 0.23 -5.98
N PRO A 60 -1.39 0.44 -6.67
CA PRO A 60 -1.36 0.52 -8.13
C PRO A 60 -1.37 -0.85 -8.82
N GLY A 61 -1.35 -1.95 -8.06
CA GLY A 61 -1.15 -3.32 -8.57
C GLY A 61 0.32 -3.73 -8.58
N GLY A 62 0.58 -4.97 -8.98
CA GLY A 62 1.93 -5.45 -9.29
C GLY A 62 2.37 -4.90 -10.64
N ILE A 63 3.55 -4.28 -10.71
CA ILE A 63 4.10 -3.68 -11.93
C ILE A 63 5.60 -3.94 -11.95
N ILE A 64 6.14 -4.45 -13.05
CA ILE A 64 7.57 -4.56 -13.24
C ILE A 64 8.11 -3.18 -13.59
N THR A 65 8.96 -2.64 -12.73
CA THR A 65 9.56 -1.31 -12.87
C THR A 65 11.00 -1.35 -12.34
N PRO A 66 11.79 -0.29 -12.49
CA PRO A 66 13.10 -0.20 -11.85
C PRO A 66 13.08 -0.28 -10.30
N LEU A 67 11.91 -0.32 -9.66
CA LEU A 67 11.79 -0.54 -8.22
C LEU A 67 12.36 -1.90 -7.81
N GLN A 68 12.22 -2.94 -8.66
CA GLN A 68 12.72 -4.28 -8.39
C GLN A 68 14.24 -4.43 -8.59
N ARG A 69 14.98 -3.38 -8.99
CA ARG A 69 16.44 -3.43 -9.24
C ARG A 69 17.28 -3.94 -8.07
N HIS A 70 16.74 -3.90 -6.86
CA HIS A 70 17.40 -4.35 -5.64
C HIS A 70 17.04 -5.80 -5.23
N LEU A 71 16.10 -6.43 -5.95
CA LEU A 71 15.75 -7.84 -5.73
C LEU A 71 16.67 -8.73 -6.55
N GLN A 72 17.17 -9.78 -5.93
CA GLN A 72 17.92 -10.80 -6.64
C GLN A 72 16.97 -11.68 -7.47
N LYS A 73 17.50 -12.33 -8.52
CA LYS A 73 16.71 -13.21 -9.38
C LYS A 73 16.02 -14.32 -8.57
N GLU A 74 16.74 -14.90 -7.64
CA GLU A 74 16.27 -15.97 -6.76
C GLU A 74 15.09 -15.52 -5.89
N GLU A 75 15.09 -14.27 -5.45
CA GLU A 75 13.98 -13.71 -4.70
C GLU A 75 12.73 -13.51 -5.57
N MET A 76 12.91 -13.05 -6.81
CA MET A 76 11.80 -12.90 -7.75
C MET A 76 11.19 -14.25 -8.12
N ILE A 77 12.02 -15.30 -8.22
CA ILE A 77 11.54 -16.67 -8.41
C ILE A 77 10.77 -17.15 -7.17
N ALA A 78 11.33 -16.97 -5.97
CA ALA A 78 10.68 -17.36 -4.72
C ALA A 78 9.35 -16.63 -4.48
N LEU A 79 9.23 -15.39 -4.96
CA LEU A 79 7.98 -14.62 -4.94
C LEU A 79 6.97 -15.08 -6.02
N GLY A 80 7.40 -15.95 -6.94
CA GLY A 80 6.58 -16.41 -8.05
C GLY A 80 6.39 -15.37 -9.15
N TRP A 81 7.26 -14.36 -9.25
CA TRP A 81 7.19 -13.31 -10.27
C TRP A 81 7.96 -13.66 -11.53
N MET A 82 8.93 -14.55 -11.41
CA MET A 82 9.86 -14.94 -12.47
C MET A 82 10.06 -16.45 -12.48
N ASP A 83 10.20 -17.03 -13.66
CA ASP A 83 10.58 -18.42 -13.85
C ASP A 83 12.10 -18.59 -13.82
N GLU A 84 12.59 -19.82 -13.72
CA GLU A 84 14.04 -20.12 -13.62
C GLU A 84 14.84 -19.61 -14.83
N ASP A 85 14.24 -19.57 -16.01
CA ASP A 85 14.85 -19.05 -17.24
C ASP A 85 14.95 -17.50 -17.26
N GLY A 86 14.36 -16.81 -16.28
CA GLY A 86 14.34 -15.35 -16.18
C GLY A 86 13.15 -14.68 -16.87
N SER A 87 12.23 -15.46 -17.43
CA SER A 87 10.99 -14.92 -17.99
C SER A 87 9.96 -14.61 -16.90
N PRO A 88 8.99 -13.71 -17.15
CA PRO A 88 7.87 -13.50 -16.24
C PRO A 88 7.08 -14.80 -16.07
N SER A 89 6.77 -15.18 -14.83
CA SER A 89 5.92 -16.34 -14.53
C SER A 89 4.51 -16.17 -15.06
N GLU A 90 3.74 -17.25 -15.15
CA GLU A 90 2.32 -17.21 -15.52
C GLU A 90 1.51 -16.33 -14.54
N MET A 91 1.85 -16.36 -13.26
CA MET A 91 1.23 -15.46 -12.28
C MET A 91 1.54 -14.00 -12.62
N ALA A 92 2.80 -13.66 -12.90
CA ALA A 92 3.18 -12.30 -13.25
C ALA A 92 2.49 -11.83 -14.55
N LYS A 93 2.38 -12.68 -15.56
CA LYS A 93 1.67 -12.37 -16.81
C LYS A 93 0.18 -12.09 -16.59
N ASN A 94 -0.45 -12.78 -15.65
CA ASN A 94 -1.88 -12.66 -15.39
C ASN A 94 -2.24 -11.50 -14.45
N PHE A 95 -1.39 -11.19 -13.47
CA PHE A 95 -1.70 -10.21 -12.42
C PHE A 95 -0.91 -8.91 -12.51
N PHE A 96 0.22 -8.89 -13.22
CA PHE A 96 1.00 -7.66 -13.31
C PHE A 96 0.47 -6.75 -14.41
N LYS A 97 0.52 -5.48 -14.11
CA LYS A 97 0.02 -4.39 -14.95
C LYS A 97 1.15 -3.71 -15.71
N THR A 98 0.83 -3.10 -16.81
CA THR A 98 1.70 -2.10 -17.46
C THR A 98 1.78 -0.85 -16.57
N THR A 99 2.77 -0.01 -16.78
CA THR A 99 2.91 1.27 -16.06
C THR A 99 1.69 2.18 -16.25
N SER A 100 1.09 2.17 -17.45
CA SER A 100 -0.13 2.92 -17.76
C SER A 100 -1.34 2.39 -16.96
N GLN A 101 -1.53 1.08 -16.91
CA GLN A 101 -2.56 0.46 -16.08
C GLN A 101 -2.33 0.72 -14.58
N GLY A 102 -1.08 0.72 -14.12
CA GLY A 102 -0.73 1.03 -12.73
C GLY A 102 -1.06 2.47 -12.33
N ALA A 103 -1.03 3.42 -13.27
CA ALA A 103 -1.43 4.80 -13.03
C ALA A 103 -2.95 5.00 -12.93
N SER A 104 -3.75 4.06 -13.43
CA SER A 104 -5.21 4.23 -13.59
C SER A 104 -5.92 4.51 -12.27
N THR A 105 -5.60 3.77 -11.19
CA THR A 105 -6.25 3.98 -9.88
C THR A 105 -5.91 5.36 -9.31
N SER A 106 -4.68 5.85 -9.50
CA SER A 106 -4.30 7.21 -9.09
C SER A 106 -5.09 8.28 -9.84
N LEU A 107 -5.27 8.11 -11.15
CA LEU A 107 -6.08 9.00 -11.98
C LEU A 107 -7.56 8.93 -11.58
N TRP A 108 -8.07 7.73 -11.36
CA TRP A 108 -9.43 7.52 -10.90
C TRP A 108 -9.69 8.24 -9.56
N CYS A 109 -8.79 8.13 -8.59
CA CYS A 109 -8.88 8.85 -7.32
C CYS A 109 -8.89 10.38 -7.50
N ALA A 110 -8.19 10.89 -8.52
CA ALA A 110 -8.09 12.33 -8.77
C ALA A 110 -9.28 12.90 -9.57
N THR A 111 -10.01 12.09 -10.32
CA THR A 111 -10.94 12.58 -11.34
C THR A 111 -12.33 11.95 -11.30
N SER A 112 -12.53 10.85 -10.55
CA SER A 112 -13.81 10.14 -10.58
C SER A 112 -14.90 10.88 -9.80
N PRO A 113 -16.05 11.15 -10.41
CA PRO A 113 -17.20 11.69 -9.70
C PRO A 113 -17.77 10.73 -8.63
N SER A 114 -17.49 9.42 -8.74
CA SER A 114 -17.93 8.45 -7.73
C SER A 114 -17.26 8.61 -6.37
N LEU A 115 -16.21 9.43 -6.31
CA LEU A 115 -15.49 9.76 -5.07
C LEU A 115 -15.83 11.18 -4.55
N ASN A 116 -16.83 11.83 -5.11
CA ASN A 116 -17.31 13.07 -4.53
C ASN A 116 -17.75 12.83 -3.09
N ASP A 117 -17.26 13.65 -2.17
CA ASP A 117 -17.51 13.57 -0.72
C ASP A 117 -17.01 12.28 -0.03
N ILE A 118 -16.22 11.44 -0.74
CA ILE A 118 -15.58 10.25 -0.20
C ILE A 118 -14.07 10.49 -0.14
N GLY A 119 -13.46 10.08 0.96
CA GLY A 119 -12.00 10.11 1.11
C GLY A 119 -11.57 9.39 2.38
N GLY A 120 -10.29 9.36 2.67
CA GLY A 120 -9.76 8.57 3.78
C GLY A 120 -9.90 7.07 3.54
N VAL A 121 -9.95 6.64 2.27
CA VAL A 121 -10.15 5.25 1.86
C VAL A 121 -8.93 4.69 1.14
N PHE A 122 -8.80 3.36 1.17
CA PHE A 122 -7.83 2.62 0.38
C PHE A 122 -8.46 2.22 -0.96
N CYS A 123 -7.75 2.48 -2.05
CA CYS A 123 -8.24 2.25 -3.41
C CYS A 123 -7.32 1.29 -4.16
N GLU A 124 -7.93 0.37 -4.90
CA GLU A 124 -7.26 -0.55 -5.82
C GLU A 124 -8.15 -0.80 -7.04
N ASP A 125 -7.56 -1.08 -8.19
CA ASP A 125 -8.27 -1.41 -9.44
C ASP A 125 -9.42 -0.45 -9.81
N CYS A 126 -9.20 0.86 -9.58
CA CYS A 126 -10.19 1.92 -9.82
C CYS A 126 -11.49 1.72 -9.02
N ASP A 127 -11.37 1.20 -7.81
CA ASP A 127 -12.47 1.06 -6.86
C ASP A 127 -11.97 1.25 -5.42
N ILE A 128 -12.90 1.39 -4.47
CA ILE A 128 -12.60 1.34 -3.04
C ILE A 128 -12.37 -0.11 -2.65
N ALA A 129 -11.22 -0.39 -2.05
CA ALA A 129 -10.84 -1.75 -1.68
C ALA A 129 -11.79 -2.36 -0.63
N LYS A 130 -12.12 -3.62 -0.82
CA LYS A 130 -12.77 -4.44 0.20
C LYS A 130 -11.84 -4.70 1.38
N ARG A 131 -12.38 -5.05 2.53
CA ARG A 131 -11.57 -5.59 3.62
C ARG A 131 -11.00 -6.94 3.23
N LYS A 132 -9.82 -7.29 3.74
CA LYS A 132 -9.15 -8.55 3.40
C LYS A 132 -10.02 -9.78 3.63
N ASN A 133 -10.78 -9.81 4.71
CA ASN A 133 -11.69 -10.91 5.06
C ASN A 133 -12.93 -11.01 4.15
N GLU A 134 -13.18 -10.01 3.32
CA GLU A 134 -14.28 -9.98 2.31
C GLU A 134 -13.79 -10.42 0.92
N VAL A 135 -12.48 -10.60 0.75
CA VAL A 135 -11.84 -11.04 -0.49
C VAL A 135 -11.65 -12.55 -0.44
N ASP A 136 -11.85 -13.23 -1.58
CA ASP A 136 -11.55 -14.65 -1.73
C ASP A 136 -10.12 -14.97 -1.23
N GLU A 137 -9.96 -16.03 -0.44
CA GLU A 137 -8.69 -16.38 0.20
C GLU A 137 -7.54 -16.52 -0.80
N SER A 138 -7.81 -17.05 -1.98
CA SER A 138 -6.83 -17.22 -3.07
C SER A 138 -6.33 -15.88 -3.63
N LEU A 139 -7.10 -14.81 -3.48
CA LEU A 139 -6.82 -13.46 -3.99
C LEU A 139 -6.31 -12.50 -2.92
N GLN A 140 -6.41 -12.83 -1.63
CA GLN A 140 -6.01 -11.95 -0.52
C GLN A 140 -4.55 -11.54 -0.56
N ARG A 141 -3.68 -12.30 -1.21
CA ARG A 141 -2.27 -11.90 -1.42
C ARG A 141 -2.14 -10.62 -2.24
N TYR A 142 -3.08 -10.38 -3.15
CA TYR A 142 -3.01 -9.31 -4.15
C TYR A 142 -3.98 -8.18 -3.88
N PHE A 143 -5.13 -8.48 -3.28
CA PHE A 143 -6.26 -7.57 -3.11
C PHE A 143 -6.71 -7.46 -1.66
N GLY A 144 -7.49 -6.42 -1.42
CA GLY A 144 -8.09 -6.12 -0.14
C GLY A 144 -7.18 -5.37 0.82
N VAL A 145 -7.79 -4.63 1.71
CA VAL A 145 -7.09 -3.83 2.71
C VAL A 145 -7.17 -4.46 4.10
N ALA A 146 -6.05 -4.52 4.80
CA ALA A 146 -5.97 -4.97 6.19
C ALA A 146 -6.56 -3.93 7.14
N ASP A 147 -7.23 -4.37 8.21
CA ASP A 147 -7.93 -3.50 9.14
C ASP A 147 -7.01 -2.45 9.77
N TRP A 148 -5.80 -2.83 10.15
CA TRP A 148 -4.81 -1.90 10.73
C TRP A 148 -4.34 -0.81 9.77
N ALA A 149 -4.42 -1.03 8.45
CA ALA A 149 -3.98 -0.05 7.44
C ALA A 149 -5.04 1.04 7.16
N VAL A 150 -6.23 0.90 7.76
CA VAL A 150 -7.35 1.86 7.62
C VAL A 150 -7.99 2.19 8.97
N ASP A 151 -7.32 1.86 10.07
CA ASP A 151 -7.73 2.22 11.42
C ASP A 151 -7.47 3.72 11.67
N THR A 152 -8.51 4.44 12.04
CA THR A 152 -8.43 5.90 12.26
C THR A 152 -7.68 6.28 13.52
N GLY A 153 -7.68 5.43 14.56
CA GLY A 153 -6.90 5.62 15.77
C GLY A 153 -5.40 5.46 15.50
N GLU A 154 -5.02 4.41 14.76
CA GLU A 154 -3.65 4.20 14.30
C GLU A 154 -3.18 5.34 13.37
N ALA A 155 -4.07 5.85 12.52
CA ALA A 155 -3.78 6.98 11.63
C ALA A 155 -3.46 8.26 12.42
N SER A 156 -4.28 8.60 13.41
CA SER A 156 -4.07 9.76 14.27
C SER A 156 -2.78 9.62 15.09
N LYS A 157 -2.54 8.45 15.68
CA LYS A 157 -1.33 8.14 16.43
C LYS A 157 -0.06 8.28 15.58
N LEU A 158 -0.09 7.75 14.36
CA LEU A 158 1.05 7.85 13.42
C LEU A 158 1.33 9.30 13.05
N TRP A 159 0.29 10.08 12.78
CA TRP A 159 0.44 11.50 12.46
C TRP A 159 1.13 12.26 13.58
N GLU A 160 0.65 12.13 14.82
CA GLU A 160 1.23 12.81 15.98
C GLU A 160 2.70 12.45 16.23
N ILE A 161 3.03 11.16 16.07
CA ILE A 161 4.42 10.70 16.21
C ILE A 161 5.29 11.27 15.08
N THR A 162 4.78 11.29 13.85
CA THR A 162 5.51 11.83 12.70
C THR A 162 5.77 13.34 12.86
N GLU A 163 4.78 14.11 13.32
CA GLU A 163 4.98 15.54 13.62
C GLU A 163 6.09 15.74 14.65
N LYS A 164 6.14 14.93 15.73
CA LYS A 164 7.22 15.01 16.73
C LYS A 164 8.60 14.68 16.13
N MET A 165 8.68 13.71 15.21
CA MET A 165 9.92 13.35 14.54
C MET A 165 10.46 14.47 13.60
N LEU A 166 9.56 15.29 13.05
CA LEU A 166 9.97 16.40 12.15
C LEU A 166 10.52 17.62 12.88
N VAL A 167 10.27 17.75 14.18
CA VAL A 167 10.71 18.89 15.00
C VAL A 167 11.81 18.53 16.01
N SER A 168 12.22 17.26 16.06
CA SER A 168 13.33 16.76 16.87
C SER A 168 14.64 16.77 16.08
#